data_dbfb976bb3361a7821fedad8c71734c1
#
_entry.id   dbfb976bb3361a7821fedad8c71734c1
#
_cell.length_a   1.000
_cell.length_b   1.000
_cell.length_c   1.000
_cell.angle_alpha   90.00
_cell.angle_beta   90.00
_cell.angle_gamma   90.00
#
_symmetry.space_group_name_H-M   'P 1'
#
loop_
_entity.id
_entity.type
_entity.pdbx_description
1 polymer ?
#
loop_
_entity_poly.entity_id
_entity_poly.type
_entity_poly.pdbx_seq_one_letter_code
_entity_poly.pdbx_strand_id
1 'polypeptide(L)'
;MYRIWCEMTEENKRLLDVFVVRVRDLMNLCDKQKQKINELENLLEKKEEELQQAMKMIGDLNTKCDNMLTAKVVSINEGEAKSAKMRLSKLVREVEKCIALLNE
;
A
#
# COMPACT_ATOMS: atom_id res chain seq x y z
N MET A 1 59.33 1.43 -48.92
CA MET A 1 58.27 2.42 -48.54
C MET A 1 56.89 1.90 -48.79
N TYR A 2 56.60 1.29 -49.92
CA TYR A 2 55.27 0.76 -50.21
C TYR A 2 54.75 -0.32 -49.18
N ARG A 3 55.59 -1.20 -48.67
CA ARG A 3 55.23 -2.22 -47.71
C ARG A 3 54.80 -1.62 -46.37
N ILE A 4 55.44 -0.60 -45.90
CA ILE A 4 55.14 0.07 -44.65
C ILE A 4 53.77 0.75 -44.74
N TRP A 5 53.49 1.39 -45.87
CA TRP A 5 52.18 2.02 -46.14
C TRP A 5 51.03 0.99 -46.20
N CYS A 6 51.26 -0.16 -46.88
CA CYS A 6 50.29 -1.24 -46.96
C CYS A 6 50.04 -1.90 -45.60
N GLU A 7 51.09 -2.12 -44.82
CA GLU A 7 50.99 -2.68 -43.48
C GLU A 7 50.26 -1.73 -42.53
N MET A 8 50.58 -0.44 -42.56
CA MET A 8 49.90 0.60 -41.78
C MET A 8 48.43 0.72 -42.18
N THR A 9 48.11 0.63 -43.46
CA THR A 9 46.76 0.73 -43.97
C THR A 9 45.92 -0.48 -43.56
N GLU A 10 46.48 -1.70 -43.56
CA GLU A 10 45.81 -2.91 -43.12
C GLU A 10 45.62 -2.91 -41.61
N GLU A 11 46.62 -2.48 -40.86
CA GLU A 11 46.55 -2.35 -39.42
C GLU A 11 45.49 -1.31 -38.98
N ASN A 12 45.47 -0.17 -39.70
CA ASN A 12 44.44 0.84 -39.49
C ASN A 12 43.05 0.33 -39.86
N LYS A 13 42.90 -0.47 -40.90
CA LYS A 13 41.64 -1.13 -41.23
C LYS A 13 41.16 -2.08 -40.13
N ARG A 14 42.07 -2.89 -39.62
CA ARG A 14 41.73 -3.81 -38.48
C ARG A 14 41.29 -3.04 -37.25
N LEU A 15 42.01 -1.96 -36.92
CA LEU A 15 41.65 -1.07 -35.82
C LEU A 15 40.27 -0.43 -36.04
N LEU A 16 39.99 0.02 -37.23
CA LEU A 16 38.68 0.57 -37.59
C LEU A 16 37.58 -0.46 -37.52
N ASP A 17 37.82 -1.69 -37.99
CA ASP A 17 36.85 -2.78 -37.91
C ASP A 17 36.55 -3.14 -36.46
N VAL A 18 37.58 -3.25 -35.62
CA VAL A 18 37.43 -3.49 -34.19
C VAL A 18 36.68 -2.33 -33.53
N PHE A 19 36.99 -1.11 -33.89
CA PHE A 19 36.30 0.07 -33.38
C PHE A 19 34.80 0.07 -33.75
N VAL A 20 34.46 -0.24 -34.99
CA VAL A 20 33.08 -0.32 -35.47
C VAL A 20 32.30 -1.39 -34.71
N VAL A 21 32.92 -2.55 -34.50
CA VAL A 21 32.29 -3.65 -33.73
C VAL A 21 32.04 -3.23 -32.28
N ARG A 22 33.02 -2.61 -31.68
CA ARG A 22 32.88 -2.12 -30.27
C ARG A 22 31.82 -1.03 -30.16
N VAL A 23 31.74 -0.10 -31.09
CA VAL A 23 30.71 0.94 -31.13
C VAL A 23 29.32 0.29 -31.28
N ARG A 24 29.23 -0.68 -32.18
CA ARG A 24 27.96 -1.42 -32.39
C ARG A 24 27.53 -2.18 -31.13
N ASP A 25 28.46 -2.84 -30.48
CA ASP A 25 28.21 -3.54 -29.24
C ASP A 25 27.75 -2.60 -28.11
N LEU A 26 28.40 -1.43 -28.03
CA LEU A 26 27.99 -0.38 -27.07
C LEU A 26 26.58 0.15 -27.37
N MET A 27 26.26 0.38 -28.65
CA MET A 27 24.93 0.82 -29.05
C MET A 27 23.86 -0.23 -28.70
N ASN A 28 24.16 -1.49 -28.95
CA ASN A 28 23.27 -2.60 -28.58
C ASN A 28 23.09 -2.68 -27.06
N LEU A 29 24.16 -2.49 -26.30
CA LEU A 29 24.10 -2.45 -24.84
C LEU A 29 23.27 -1.27 -24.36
N CYS A 30 23.46 -0.09 -24.93
CA CYS A 30 22.65 1.09 -24.62
C CYS A 30 21.17 0.85 -24.88
N ASP A 31 20.84 0.23 -26.02
CA ASP A 31 19.45 -0.08 -26.37
C ASP A 31 18.82 -1.07 -25.38
N LYS A 32 19.57 -2.10 -25.00
CA LYS A 32 19.15 -3.06 -23.97
C LYS A 32 18.92 -2.39 -22.62
N GLN A 33 19.81 -1.50 -22.24
CA GLN A 33 19.69 -0.75 -20.98
C GLN A 33 18.48 0.18 -21.03
N LYS A 34 18.21 0.85 -22.13
CA LYS A 34 17.01 1.68 -22.31
C LYS A 34 15.74 0.87 -22.19
N GLN A 35 15.69 -0.30 -22.82
CA GLN A 35 14.55 -1.22 -22.68
C GLN A 35 14.36 -1.63 -21.23
N LYS A 36 15.45 -1.97 -20.55
CA LYS A 36 15.40 -2.37 -19.13
C LYS A 36 14.92 -1.24 -18.24
N ILE A 37 15.35 -0.02 -18.50
CA ILE A 37 14.90 1.16 -17.77
C ILE A 37 13.40 1.36 -17.97
N ASN A 38 12.89 1.27 -19.20
CA ASN A 38 11.47 1.39 -19.49
C ASN A 38 10.64 0.31 -18.80
N GLU A 39 11.11 -0.93 -18.82
CA GLU A 39 10.46 -2.03 -18.12
C GLU A 39 10.41 -1.80 -16.61
N LEU A 40 11.51 -1.33 -16.04
CA LEU A 40 11.60 -1.02 -14.61
C LEU A 40 10.71 0.17 -14.23
N GLU A 41 10.67 1.20 -15.05
CA GLU A 41 9.78 2.36 -14.84
C GLU A 41 8.30 1.94 -14.85
N ASN A 42 7.91 1.12 -15.82
CA ASN A 42 6.54 0.60 -15.91
C ASN A 42 6.20 -0.29 -14.71
N LEU A 43 7.14 -1.12 -14.29
CA LEU A 43 6.96 -1.97 -13.11
C LEU A 43 6.83 -1.14 -11.84
N LEU A 44 7.65 -0.09 -11.72
CA LEU A 44 7.62 0.83 -10.58
C LEU A 44 6.27 1.54 -10.51
N GLU A 45 5.78 2.08 -11.61
CA GLU A 45 4.48 2.74 -11.70
C GLU A 45 3.35 1.80 -11.27
N LYS A 46 3.37 0.57 -11.76
CA LYS A 46 2.40 -0.45 -11.38
C LYS A 46 2.45 -0.76 -9.88
N LYS A 47 3.64 -0.87 -9.32
CA LYS A 47 3.82 -1.11 -7.89
C LYS A 47 3.38 0.06 -7.02
N GLU A 48 3.60 1.28 -7.48
CA GLU A 48 3.10 2.48 -6.82
C GLU A 48 1.57 2.52 -6.79
N GLU A 49 0.92 2.19 -7.90
CA GLU A 49 -0.55 2.08 -7.96
C GLU A 49 -1.07 1.00 -7.01
N GLU A 50 -0.46 -0.18 -7.00
CA GLU A 50 -0.82 -1.26 -6.08
C GLU A 50 -0.66 -0.82 -4.62
N LEU A 51 0.41 -0.10 -4.31
CA LEU A 51 0.66 0.43 -2.97
C LEU A 51 -0.40 1.45 -2.56
N GLN A 52 -0.76 2.37 -3.44
CA GLN A 52 -1.81 3.36 -3.19
C GLN A 52 -3.16 2.69 -2.93
N GLN A 53 -3.50 1.68 -3.73
CA GLN A 53 -4.72 0.90 -3.53
C GLN A 53 -4.72 0.19 -2.18
N ALA A 54 -3.60 -0.43 -1.81
CA ALA A 54 -3.46 -1.09 -0.53
C ALA A 54 -3.59 -0.11 0.64
N MET A 55 -2.97 1.05 0.54
CA MET A 55 -3.09 2.11 1.56
C MET A 55 -4.53 2.61 1.71
N LYS A 56 -5.23 2.77 0.60
CA LYS A 56 -6.65 3.16 0.61
C LYS A 56 -7.50 2.09 1.29
N MET A 57 -7.28 0.82 0.98
CA MET A 57 -7.96 -0.30 1.64
C MET A 57 -7.70 -0.34 3.14
N ILE A 58 -6.46 -0.10 3.56
CA ILE A 58 -6.08 -0.04 4.98
C ILE A 58 -6.83 1.11 5.67
N GLY A 59 -6.87 2.28 5.04
CA GLY A 59 -7.61 3.43 5.55
C GLY A 59 -9.09 3.13 5.72
N ASP A 60 -9.72 2.53 4.71
CA ASP A 60 -11.14 2.15 4.74
C ASP A 60 -11.42 1.10 5.82
N LEU A 61 -10.55 0.11 5.97
CA LEU A 61 -10.66 -0.92 7.01
C LEU A 61 -10.50 -0.33 8.40
N ASN A 62 -9.55 0.57 8.60
CA ASN A 62 -9.38 1.27 9.89
C ASN A 62 -10.62 2.08 10.25
N THR A 63 -11.19 2.80 9.27
CA THR A 63 -12.44 3.56 9.49
C THR A 63 -13.58 2.63 9.85
N LYS A 64 -13.73 1.49 9.19
CA LYS A 64 -14.74 0.49 9.52
C LYS A 64 -14.53 -0.08 10.91
N CYS A 65 -13.29 -0.41 11.29
CA CYS A 65 -12.98 -0.90 12.64
C CYS A 65 -13.33 0.12 13.70
N ASP A 66 -12.98 1.39 13.51
CA ASP A 66 -13.31 2.47 14.45
C ASP A 66 -14.81 2.64 14.58
N ASN A 67 -15.54 2.61 13.46
CA ASN A 67 -17.00 2.70 13.46
C ASN A 67 -17.65 1.52 14.18
N MET A 68 -17.15 0.31 13.96
CA MET A 68 -17.64 -0.89 14.65
C MET A 68 -17.36 -0.85 16.15
N LEU A 69 -16.17 -0.39 16.57
CA LEU A 69 -15.82 -0.21 17.98
C LEU A 69 -16.72 0.84 18.63
N THR A 70 -16.92 1.96 17.97
CA THR A 70 -17.81 3.04 18.47
C THR A 70 -19.23 2.53 18.62
N ALA A 71 -19.77 1.82 17.63
CA ALA A 71 -21.11 1.24 17.68
C ALA A 71 -21.22 0.23 18.81
N LYS A 72 -20.21 -0.60 19.04
CA LYS A 72 -20.19 -1.58 20.12
C LYS A 72 -20.17 -0.92 21.50
N VAL A 73 -19.35 0.12 21.67
CA VAL A 73 -19.28 0.89 22.91
C VAL A 73 -20.63 1.56 23.21
N VAL A 74 -21.25 2.20 22.22
CA VAL A 74 -22.58 2.82 22.35
C VAL A 74 -23.64 1.77 22.72
N SER A 75 -23.60 0.61 22.07
CA SER A 75 -24.53 -0.50 22.39
C SER A 75 -24.38 -1.01 23.82
N ILE A 76 -23.15 -1.14 24.32
CA ILE A 76 -22.88 -1.54 25.70
C ILE A 76 -23.40 -0.48 26.67
N ASN A 77 -23.15 0.80 26.43
CA ASN A 77 -23.65 1.90 27.27
C ASN A 77 -25.16 1.97 27.29
N GLU A 78 -25.84 1.78 26.17
CA GLU A 78 -27.30 1.68 26.09
C GLU A 78 -27.84 0.50 26.89
N GLY A 79 -27.19 -0.64 26.79
CA GLY A 79 -27.53 -1.84 27.55
C GLY A 79 -27.40 -1.63 29.07
N GLU A 80 -26.32 -0.99 29.50
CA GLU A 80 -26.11 -0.63 30.92
C GLU A 80 -27.14 0.38 31.40
N ALA A 81 -27.43 1.40 30.63
CA ALA A 81 -28.45 2.40 30.96
C ALA A 81 -29.84 1.78 31.09
N LYS A 82 -30.23 0.90 30.18
CA LYS A 82 -31.49 0.14 30.28
C LYS A 82 -31.52 -0.73 31.52
N SER A 83 -30.48 -1.45 31.82
CA SER A 83 -30.36 -2.31 32.97
C SER A 83 -30.51 -1.52 34.28
N ALA A 84 -29.83 -0.38 34.39
CA ALA A 84 -29.92 0.52 35.54
C ALA A 84 -31.33 1.08 35.69
N LYS A 85 -31.98 1.48 34.61
CA LYS A 85 -33.35 1.98 34.61
C LYS A 85 -34.34 0.91 35.08
N MET A 86 -34.19 -0.33 34.67
CA MET A 86 -35.02 -1.44 35.12
C MET A 86 -34.87 -1.72 36.62
N ARG A 87 -33.64 -1.67 37.13
CA ARG A 87 -33.34 -1.84 38.56
C ARG A 87 -34.01 -0.74 39.42
N LEU A 88 -33.87 0.50 38.98
CA LEU A 88 -34.50 1.65 39.64
C LEU A 88 -36.02 1.52 39.67
N SER A 89 -36.62 1.16 38.54
CA SER A 89 -38.08 0.95 38.48
C SER A 89 -38.55 -0.13 39.43
N LYS A 90 -37.79 -1.22 39.52
CA LYS A 90 -38.11 -2.30 40.49
C LYS A 90 -38.02 -1.84 41.93
N LEU A 91 -36.99 -1.11 42.30
CA LEU A 91 -36.82 -0.54 43.63
C LEU A 91 -37.97 0.41 44.02
N VAL A 92 -38.38 1.28 43.10
CA VAL A 92 -39.51 2.19 43.30
C VAL A 92 -40.81 1.41 43.58
N ARG A 93 -41.07 0.35 42.84
CA ARG A 93 -42.22 -0.52 43.05
C ARG A 93 -42.20 -1.21 44.43
N GLU A 94 -41.03 -1.68 44.84
CA GLU A 94 -40.86 -2.31 46.17
C GLU A 94 -41.09 -1.31 47.30
N VAL A 95 -40.60 -0.06 47.13
CA VAL A 95 -40.85 1.01 48.12
C VAL A 95 -42.34 1.37 48.19
N GLU A 96 -43.02 1.50 47.04
CA GLU A 96 -44.47 1.77 46.98
C GLU A 96 -45.27 0.67 47.68
N LYS A 97 -44.92 -0.61 47.53
CA LYS A 97 -45.52 -1.72 48.20
C LYS A 97 -45.32 -1.64 49.71
N CYS A 98 -44.14 -1.29 50.17
CA CYS A 98 -43.86 -1.11 51.61
C CYS A 98 -44.67 0.04 52.20
N ILE A 99 -44.83 1.15 51.50
CA ILE A 99 -45.65 2.29 51.93
C ILE A 99 -47.12 1.89 52.03
N ALA A 100 -47.63 1.16 51.04
CA ALA A 100 -49.03 0.64 51.08
C ALA A 100 -49.28 -0.27 52.26
N LEU A 101 -48.33 -1.17 52.59
CA LEU A 101 -48.45 -2.05 53.78
C LEU A 101 -48.42 -1.28 55.09
N LEU A 102 -47.67 -0.18 55.19
CA LEU A 102 -47.61 0.66 56.37
C LEU A 102 -48.91 1.46 56.63
N ASN A 103 -49.66 1.79 55.57
CA ASN A 103 -50.88 2.55 55.63
C ASN A 103 -52.15 1.69 55.88
N GLU A 104 -51.98 0.41 55.85
CA GLU A 104 -53.05 -0.50 56.28
C GLU A 104 -53.15 -0.50 57.82
#